data_4b2ba3b60ee62c72cd2e5932a6359cff
#
_entry.id   4b2ba3b60ee62c72cd2e5932a6359cff
#
_cell.length_a   1.000
_cell.length_b   1.000
_cell.length_c   1.000
_cell.angle_alpha   90.00
_cell.angle_beta   90.00
_cell.angle_gamma   90.00
#
_symmetry.space_group_name_H-M   'P 1'
#
loop_
_entity.id
_entity.type
_entity.pdbx_description
1 polymer ?
#
loop_
_entity_poly.entity_id
_entity_poly.type
_entity_poly.pdbx_seq_one_letter_code
_entity_poly.pdbx_strand_id
1 'polypeptide(L)'
;RSSDLRPSIWSLANVSGIPIDVFSRLRGREHSAETMAKIENDVKNSAYEIIEKKHATYYGIAMSVKRICEAIVRDEKPILPVSNLMEGEYGISDIALSMPAVVGAEGIEYKVPAPFSDDEQARLRASAEVLKSVIEKLDL
;
A
#
# COMPACT_ATOMS: atom_id res chain seq x y z
N ARG A 1 17.21 0.18 -4.53
CA ARG A 1 16.05 0.48 -5.41
C ARG A 1 14.80 0.37 -4.55
N SER A 2 14.02 1.46 -4.39
CA SER A 2 12.89 1.51 -3.44
C SER A 2 11.69 0.63 -3.80
N SER A 3 11.62 0.10 -5.01
CA SER A 3 10.54 -0.78 -5.46
C SER A 3 10.55 -2.16 -4.81
N ASP A 4 11.74 -2.64 -4.41
CA ASP A 4 11.90 -3.96 -3.78
C ASP A 4 11.39 -3.98 -2.33
N LEU A 5 11.10 -2.80 -1.75
CA LEU A 5 10.72 -2.59 -0.36
C LEU A 5 9.20 -2.51 -0.14
N ARG A 6 8.39 -2.66 -1.19
CA ARG A 6 6.92 -2.59 -1.08
C ARG A 6 6.33 -3.99 -0.99
N PRO A 7 6.00 -4.48 0.20
CA PRO A 7 5.35 -5.79 0.31
C PRO A 7 3.95 -5.73 -0.30
N SER A 8 3.57 -6.75 -1.05
CA SER A 8 2.18 -6.95 -1.43
C SER A 8 1.40 -7.50 -0.24
N ILE A 9 0.29 -6.88 0.09
CA ILE A 9 -0.56 -7.22 1.24
C ILE A 9 -1.74 -8.04 0.75
N TRP A 10 -1.56 -9.35 0.70
CA TRP A 10 -2.61 -10.26 0.24
C TRP A 10 -3.70 -10.48 1.30
N SER A 11 -3.38 -10.36 2.59
CA SER A 11 -4.34 -10.51 3.69
C SER A 11 -5.50 -9.51 3.62
N LEU A 12 -5.28 -8.35 2.99
CA LEU A 12 -6.30 -7.31 2.78
C LEU A 12 -6.98 -7.38 1.42
N ALA A 13 -6.52 -8.26 0.52
CA ALA A 13 -7.10 -8.37 -0.80
C ALA A 13 -8.52 -8.95 -0.72
N ASN A 14 -9.49 -8.21 -1.26
CA ASN A 14 -10.88 -8.63 -1.24
C ASN A 14 -11.63 -8.17 -2.50
N VAL A 15 -12.76 -8.81 -2.75
CA VAL A 15 -13.74 -8.42 -3.78
C VAL A 15 -15.07 -8.17 -3.09
N SER A 16 -15.49 -6.91 -3.02
CA SER A 16 -16.74 -6.51 -2.33
C SER A 16 -16.82 -6.99 -0.89
N GLY A 17 -15.70 -6.92 -0.15
CA GLY A 17 -15.62 -7.37 1.24
C GLY A 17 -15.40 -8.89 1.44
N ILE A 18 -15.42 -9.68 0.37
CA ILE A 18 -15.13 -11.12 0.43
C ILE A 18 -13.61 -11.31 0.28
N PRO A 19 -12.91 -11.94 1.24
CA PRO A 19 -11.49 -12.21 1.12
C PRO A 19 -11.13 -12.93 -0.19
N ILE A 20 -10.01 -12.61 -0.79
CA ILE A 20 -9.66 -13.07 -2.15
C ILE A 20 -9.58 -14.60 -2.26
N ASP A 21 -9.12 -15.28 -1.22
CA ASP A 21 -9.04 -16.73 -1.16
C ASP A 21 -10.45 -17.39 -1.13
N VAL A 22 -11.38 -16.79 -0.37
CA VAL A 22 -12.77 -17.22 -0.31
C VAL A 22 -13.45 -16.96 -1.65
N PHE A 23 -13.30 -15.77 -2.22
CA PHE A 23 -13.85 -15.41 -3.52
C PHE A 23 -13.38 -16.36 -4.63
N SER A 24 -12.11 -16.71 -4.62
CA SER A 24 -11.50 -17.62 -5.62
C SER A 24 -12.07 -19.03 -5.51
N ARG A 25 -12.22 -19.56 -4.29
CA ARG A 25 -12.84 -20.87 -4.04
C ARG A 25 -14.30 -20.90 -4.51
N LEU A 26 -15.06 -19.85 -4.24
CA LEU A 26 -16.47 -19.74 -4.69
C LEU A 26 -16.60 -19.78 -6.21
N ARG A 27 -15.57 -19.35 -6.94
CA ARG A 27 -15.52 -19.39 -8.42
C ARG A 27 -14.90 -20.67 -8.97
N GLY A 28 -14.53 -21.62 -8.14
CA GLY A 28 -13.84 -22.85 -8.57
C GLY A 28 -12.44 -22.59 -9.14
N ARG A 29 -11.80 -21.46 -8.77
CA ARG A 29 -10.45 -21.09 -9.21
C ARG A 29 -9.61 -20.80 -7.97
N GLU A 30 -8.74 -21.73 -7.62
CA GLU A 30 -7.74 -21.45 -6.60
C GLU A 30 -6.58 -20.66 -7.22
N HIS A 31 -6.19 -19.58 -6.58
CA HIS A 31 -4.96 -18.86 -6.93
C HIS A 31 -3.78 -19.65 -6.37
N SER A 32 -2.97 -20.24 -7.25
CA SER A 32 -1.73 -20.86 -6.83
C SER A 32 -0.75 -19.81 -6.30
N ALA A 33 0.14 -20.20 -5.40
CA ALA A 33 1.23 -19.34 -4.92
C ALA A 33 2.05 -18.76 -6.08
N GLU A 34 2.22 -19.51 -7.15
CA GLU A 34 2.90 -19.08 -8.38
C GLU A 34 2.15 -17.92 -9.07
N THR A 35 0.82 -18.01 -9.18
CA THR A 35 0.01 -16.93 -9.76
C THR A 35 0.10 -15.66 -8.93
N MET A 36 0.07 -15.78 -7.60
CA MET A 36 0.20 -14.63 -6.70
C MET A 36 1.59 -14.01 -6.80
N ALA A 37 2.65 -14.81 -6.82
CA ALA A 37 4.02 -14.33 -7.01
C ALA A 37 4.21 -13.63 -8.36
N LYS A 38 3.60 -14.16 -9.43
CA LYS A 38 3.62 -13.53 -10.75
C LYS A 38 2.94 -12.16 -10.72
N ILE A 39 1.75 -12.05 -10.15
CA ILE A 39 1.03 -10.77 -10.02
C ILE A 39 1.87 -9.76 -9.22
N GLU A 40 2.48 -10.19 -8.11
CA GLU A 40 3.35 -9.33 -7.32
C GLU A 40 4.54 -8.81 -8.13
N ASN A 41 5.19 -9.67 -8.89
CA ASN A 41 6.28 -9.28 -9.77
C ASN A 41 5.84 -8.33 -10.88
N ASP A 42 4.70 -8.59 -11.53
CA ASP A 42 4.13 -7.74 -12.57
C ASP A 42 3.81 -6.33 -12.02
N VAL A 43 3.22 -6.25 -10.81
CA VAL A 43 2.95 -4.97 -10.13
C VAL A 43 4.26 -4.23 -9.82
N LYS A 44 5.28 -4.90 -9.28
CA LYS A 44 6.59 -4.29 -9.01
C LYS A 44 7.24 -3.72 -10.27
N ASN A 45 7.10 -4.40 -11.39
CA ASN A 45 7.73 -4.01 -12.65
C ASN A 45 6.89 -3.02 -13.48
N SER A 46 5.59 -2.90 -13.21
CA SER A 46 4.66 -2.06 -13.99
C SER A 46 5.11 -0.60 -14.14
N ALA A 47 5.66 -0.01 -13.08
CA ALA A 47 6.18 1.36 -13.12
C ALA A 47 7.36 1.51 -14.08
N TYR A 48 8.26 0.52 -14.12
CA TYR A 48 9.41 0.53 -15.03
C TYR A 48 8.98 0.39 -16.48
N GLU A 49 8.01 -0.47 -16.78
CA GLU A 49 7.45 -0.60 -18.12
C GLU A 49 6.78 0.70 -18.60
N ILE A 50 6.06 1.40 -17.71
CA ILE A 50 5.44 2.68 -18.02
C ILE A 50 6.51 3.74 -18.31
N ILE A 51 7.58 3.79 -17.49
CA ILE A 51 8.69 4.74 -17.68
C ILE A 51 9.40 4.44 -18.99
N GLU A 52 9.66 3.17 -19.31
CA GLU A 52 10.30 2.78 -20.57
C GLU A 52 9.48 3.20 -21.80
N LYS A 53 8.14 3.01 -21.75
CA LYS A 53 7.24 3.31 -22.88
C LYS A 53 6.83 4.78 -22.99
N LYS A 54 6.74 5.51 -21.86
CA LYS A 54 6.18 6.87 -21.79
C LYS A 54 7.12 7.89 -21.14
N HIS A 55 8.30 7.49 -20.71
CA HIS A 55 9.33 8.30 -20.04
C HIS A 55 8.90 8.91 -18.70
N ALA A 56 7.65 8.72 -18.25
CA ALA A 56 7.15 9.20 -16.96
C ALA A 56 5.88 8.47 -16.51
N THR A 57 5.60 8.54 -15.18
CA THR A 57 4.41 7.97 -14.52
C THR A 57 3.62 9.08 -13.82
N TYR A 58 2.93 9.95 -14.57
CA TYR A 58 2.18 11.06 -13.95
C TYR A 58 0.66 10.93 -14.01
N TYR A 59 0.07 10.26 -15.00
CA TYR A 59 -1.39 10.15 -15.10
C TYR A 59 -2.02 9.36 -13.95
N GLY A 60 -1.42 8.23 -13.57
CA GLY A 60 -1.88 7.43 -12.42
C GLY A 60 -1.78 8.21 -11.10
N ILE A 61 -0.68 8.93 -10.92
CA ILE A 61 -0.46 9.79 -9.74
C ILE A 61 -1.50 10.92 -9.72
N ALA A 62 -1.75 11.58 -10.85
CA ALA A 62 -2.75 12.64 -10.96
C ALA A 62 -4.15 12.15 -10.56
N MET A 63 -4.55 10.93 -10.99
CA MET A 63 -5.83 10.34 -10.60
C MET A 63 -5.90 10.00 -9.12
N SER A 64 -4.79 9.55 -8.51
CA SER A 64 -4.73 9.29 -7.07
C SER A 64 -4.83 10.58 -6.26
N VAL A 65 -4.12 11.63 -6.67
CA VAL A 65 -4.21 12.97 -6.05
C VAL A 65 -5.64 13.52 -6.17
N LYS A 66 -6.24 13.44 -7.38
CA LYS A 66 -7.63 13.84 -7.60
C LYS A 66 -8.57 13.14 -6.61
N ARG A 67 -8.44 11.81 -6.44
CA ARG A 67 -9.30 11.04 -5.53
C ARG A 67 -9.15 11.48 -4.07
N ILE A 68 -7.92 11.78 -3.62
CA ILE A 68 -7.67 12.29 -2.26
C ILE A 68 -8.29 13.69 -2.11
N CYS A 69 -8.10 14.59 -3.08
CA CYS A 69 -8.70 15.92 -3.05
C CYS A 69 -10.24 15.87 -3.01
N GLU A 70 -10.87 14.98 -3.80
CA GLU A 70 -12.32 14.79 -3.76
C GLU A 70 -12.80 14.34 -2.37
N ALA A 71 -12.09 13.40 -1.75
CA ALA A 71 -12.41 12.92 -0.40
C ALA A 71 -12.37 14.05 0.64
N ILE A 72 -11.36 14.92 0.57
CA ILE A 72 -11.20 16.06 1.48
C ILE A 72 -12.28 17.11 1.22
N VAL A 73 -12.44 17.57 -0.02
CA VAL A 73 -13.36 18.68 -0.37
C VAL A 73 -14.81 18.31 -0.11
N ARG A 74 -15.18 17.04 -0.28
CA ARG A 74 -16.55 16.55 -0.09
C ARG A 74 -16.80 15.91 1.27
N ASP A 75 -15.80 15.84 2.13
CA ASP A 75 -15.84 15.12 3.42
C ASP A 75 -16.39 13.68 3.30
N GLU A 76 -15.95 12.95 2.26
CA GLU A 76 -16.51 11.64 1.94
C GLU A 76 -16.11 10.53 2.92
N LYS A 77 -15.00 10.69 3.64
CA LYS A 77 -14.45 9.75 4.62
C LYS A 77 -14.18 8.33 4.09
N PRO A 78 -13.65 8.17 2.86
CA PRO A 78 -13.26 6.87 2.38
C PRO A 78 -12.02 6.36 3.12
N ILE A 79 -11.82 5.03 3.11
CA ILE A 79 -10.56 4.42 3.51
C ILE A 79 -9.64 4.44 2.30
N LEU A 80 -8.52 5.17 2.40
CA LEU A 80 -7.51 5.28 1.34
C LEU A 80 -6.13 4.87 1.86
N PRO A 81 -5.30 4.23 1.04
CA PRO A 81 -3.90 3.95 1.39
C PRO A 81 -3.08 5.25 1.21
N VAL A 82 -2.89 5.97 2.29
CA VAL A 82 -2.13 7.22 2.31
C VAL A 82 -0.95 7.12 3.28
N SER A 83 0.11 7.89 2.98
CA SER A 83 1.28 7.95 3.85
C SER A 83 0.94 8.69 5.15
N ASN A 84 1.15 8.04 6.28
CA ASN A 84 0.95 8.64 7.60
C ASN A 84 2.07 8.22 8.56
N LEU A 85 2.32 9.06 9.56
CA LEU A 85 3.34 8.81 10.56
C LEU A 85 2.96 7.59 11.42
N MET A 86 3.91 6.67 11.56
CA MET A 86 3.76 5.52 12.45
C MET A 86 4.13 5.92 13.88
N GLU A 87 3.28 5.58 14.84
CA GLU A 87 3.40 5.98 16.24
C GLU A 87 3.40 4.77 17.19
N GLY A 88 3.86 3.63 16.69
CA GLY A 88 3.95 2.37 17.44
C GLY A 88 3.16 1.22 16.81
N GLU A 89 2.35 1.50 15.79
CA GLU A 89 1.59 0.46 15.09
C GLU A 89 2.55 -0.56 14.48
N TYR A 90 2.27 -1.84 14.68
CA TYR A 90 3.08 -2.99 14.24
C TYR A 90 4.53 -2.97 14.76
N GLY A 91 4.78 -2.21 15.85
CA GLY A 91 6.12 -2.00 16.43
C GLY A 91 6.99 -1.03 15.63
N ILE A 92 6.37 -0.17 14.81
CA ILE A 92 7.07 0.81 13.96
C ILE A 92 6.73 2.23 14.46
N SER A 93 7.75 3.08 14.64
CA SER A 93 7.60 4.48 15.05
C SER A 93 8.52 5.37 14.23
N ASP A 94 8.23 6.68 14.24
CA ASP A 94 9.09 7.75 13.71
C ASP A 94 9.42 7.63 12.21
N ILE A 95 8.48 7.05 11.46
CA ILE A 95 8.58 6.97 10.00
C ILE A 95 7.20 7.02 9.37
N ALA A 96 7.09 7.64 8.18
CA ALA A 96 5.85 7.66 7.43
C ALA A 96 5.77 6.46 6.49
N LEU A 97 4.69 5.68 6.62
CA LEU A 97 4.38 4.57 5.75
C LEU A 97 2.96 4.69 5.18
N SER A 98 2.73 4.11 4.00
CA SER A 98 1.40 4.06 3.41
C SER A 98 0.56 3.00 4.11
N MET A 99 -0.47 3.45 4.82
CA MET A 99 -1.39 2.61 5.59
C MET A 99 -2.84 2.99 5.27
N PRO A 100 -3.79 2.06 5.41
CA PRO A 100 -5.21 2.40 5.30
C PRO A 100 -5.60 3.46 6.34
N ALA A 101 -6.21 4.54 5.88
CA ALA A 101 -6.69 5.60 6.76
C ALA A 101 -7.99 6.20 6.23
N VAL A 102 -8.86 6.65 7.13
CA VAL A 102 -10.05 7.43 6.78
C VAL A 102 -9.61 8.86 6.48
N VAL A 103 -9.95 9.35 5.28
CA VAL A 103 -9.59 10.68 4.80
C VAL A 103 -10.84 11.52 4.64
N GLY A 104 -10.96 12.58 5.41
CA GLY A 104 -12.08 13.55 5.40
C GLY A 104 -11.60 14.99 5.27
N ALA A 105 -12.46 15.93 5.63
CA ALA A 105 -12.19 17.36 5.50
C ALA A 105 -10.94 17.83 6.25
N GLU A 106 -10.63 17.23 7.40
CA GLU A 106 -9.46 17.54 8.22
C GLU A 106 -8.18 16.78 7.79
N GLY A 107 -8.24 16.04 6.68
CA GLY A 107 -7.16 15.15 6.23
C GLY A 107 -7.31 13.74 6.75
N ILE A 108 -6.26 13.15 7.36
CA ILE A 108 -6.33 11.84 7.99
C ILE A 108 -7.04 11.96 9.35
N GLU A 109 -8.27 11.48 9.43
CA GLU A 109 -9.07 11.52 10.65
C GLU A 109 -8.83 10.28 11.54
N TYR A 110 -8.56 9.13 10.91
CA TYR A 110 -8.43 7.86 11.62
C TYR A 110 -7.55 6.87 10.86
N LYS A 111 -6.58 6.28 11.54
CA LYS A 111 -5.76 5.16 11.00
C LYS A 111 -6.52 3.86 11.16
N VAL A 112 -6.73 3.12 10.10
CA VAL A 112 -7.47 1.86 10.12
C VAL A 112 -6.52 0.70 10.44
N PRO A 113 -6.70 -0.01 11.55
CA PRO A 113 -5.90 -1.19 11.86
C PRO A 113 -6.09 -2.26 10.77
N ALA A 114 -5.00 -2.75 10.23
CA ALA A 114 -5.02 -3.77 9.20
C ALA A 114 -4.60 -5.13 9.78
N PRO A 115 -5.37 -6.20 9.56
CA PRO A 115 -5.05 -7.54 10.07
C PRO A 115 -3.97 -8.21 9.21
N PHE A 116 -2.75 -7.67 9.25
CA PHE A 116 -1.61 -8.25 8.53
C PHE A 116 -1.20 -9.59 9.12
N SER A 117 -0.83 -10.53 8.26
CA SER A 117 -0.17 -11.77 8.70
C SER A 117 1.21 -11.47 9.33
N ASP A 118 1.73 -12.40 10.12
CA ASP A 118 3.04 -12.24 10.77
C ASP A 118 4.17 -12.02 9.76
N ASP A 119 4.12 -12.68 8.61
CA ASP A 119 5.07 -12.50 7.51
C ASP A 119 4.95 -11.11 6.88
N GLU A 120 3.73 -10.61 6.65
CA GLU A 120 3.50 -9.26 6.13
C GLU A 120 3.98 -8.19 7.11
N GLN A 121 3.76 -8.38 8.42
CA GLN A 121 4.28 -7.48 9.45
C GLN A 121 5.82 -7.49 9.49
N ALA A 122 6.44 -8.67 9.35
CA ALA A 122 7.90 -8.77 9.31
C ALA A 122 8.47 -8.02 8.09
N ARG A 123 7.85 -8.18 6.92
CA ARG A 123 8.23 -7.45 5.70
C ARG A 123 8.01 -5.94 5.83
N LEU A 124 6.92 -5.53 6.48
CA LEU A 124 6.64 -4.11 6.73
C LEU A 124 7.72 -3.49 7.64
N ARG A 125 8.08 -4.17 8.73
CA ARG A 125 9.18 -3.74 9.62
C ARG A 125 10.52 -3.66 8.89
N ALA A 126 10.86 -4.67 8.11
CA ALA A 126 12.09 -4.63 7.30
C ALA A 126 12.12 -3.44 6.33
N SER A 127 11.00 -3.14 5.69
CA SER A 127 10.86 -1.96 4.83
C SER A 127 11.05 -0.65 5.61
N ALA A 128 10.48 -0.54 6.81
CA ALA A 128 10.64 0.62 7.68
C ALA A 128 12.10 0.86 8.07
N GLU A 129 12.82 -0.21 8.46
CA GLU A 129 14.24 -0.11 8.84
C GLU A 129 15.13 0.37 7.69
N VAL A 130 14.88 -0.11 6.48
CA VAL A 130 15.63 0.37 5.30
C VAL A 130 15.36 1.85 5.06
N LEU A 131 14.12 2.32 5.17
CA LEU A 131 13.79 3.74 5.01
C LEU A 131 14.44 4.59 6.11
N LYS A 132 14.41 4.15 7.38
CA LYS A 132 15.12 4.82 8.48
C LYS A 132 16.60 4.96 8.20
N SER A 133 17.25 3.87 7.75
CA SER A 133 18.68 3.90 7.42
C SER A 133 19.04 4.86 6.28
N VAL A 134 18.08 5.16 5.39
CA VAL A 134 18.27 6.17 4.34
C VAL A 134 18.12 7.58 4.91
N ILE A 135 17.12 7.79 5.77
CA ILE A 135 16.88 9.10 6.41
C ILE A 135 18.08 9.49 7.29
N GLU A 136 18.63 8.56 8.08
CA GLU A 136 19.81 8.78 8.92
C GLU A 136 21.05 9.25 8.11
N LYS A 137 21.15 8.83 6.84
CA LYS A 137 22.27 9.23 5.96
C LYS A 137 22.09 10.61 5.33
N LEU A 138 20.92 11.22 5.48
CA LEU A 138 20.61 12.51 4.87
C LEU A 138 21.01 13.70 5.75
N ASP A 139 21.57 13.47 6.96
CA ASP A 139 22.01 14.51 7.91
C ASP A 139 21.00 15.69 8.03
N LEU A 140 19.72 15.38 8.20
CA LEU A 140 18.63 16.35 8.33
C LEU A 140 18.35 16.68 9.81
#